data_ba98248908e243905e7e90e02b9bcaad
#
_entry.id   ba98248908e243905e7e90e02b9bcaad
#
_cell.length_a   1.000
_cell.length_b   1.000
_cell.length_c   1.000
_cell.angle_alpha   90.00
_cell.angle_beta   90.00
_cell.angle_gamma   90.00
#
_symmetry.space_group_name_H-M   'P 1'
#
loop_
_entity.id
_entity.type
_entity.pdbx_description
1 polymer ?
#
loop_
_entity_poly.entity_id
_entity_poly.type
_entity_poly.pdbx_seq_one_letter_code
_entity_poly.pdbx_strand_id
1 'polypeptide(L)'
;MSQRILVIDDDPKILNTVRRGLAYEGYSVDTAESGEEGLRLAREHAPDLVVLDVMLPGMDGFEICRRLRAGGDVPVLMLTARDEVSDRVRGLDIGADDYMVKPFAFEELIARVRALLRRREPNTGGVLRYADLTLDPTSREVFRGERPIELTNREFELLSLFLRHPRQVLPRATILERVWDYDFGGDSNVLDVYIGYLRNKLEANGEPRLIHTVRGAGYVLRE
;
A
#
# COMPACT_ATOMS: atom_id res chain seq x y z
N MET A 1 -6.56 17.48 -14.32
CA MET A 1 -6.86 18.03 -12.99
C MET A 1 -5.65 17.72 -12.10
N SER A 2 -5.29 18.60 -11.17
CA SER A 2 -4.20 18.33 -10.21
C SER A 2 -4.67 17.25 -9.24
N GLN A 3 -3.81 16.24 -8.97
CA GLN A 3 -4.12 15.19 -7.98
C GLN A 3 -4.11 15.82 -6.57
N ARG A 4 -5.04 15.38 -5.73
CA ARG A 4 -5.24 15.90 -4.39
C ARG A 4 -4.66 14.98 -3.33
N ILE A 5 -3.84 15.55 -2.46
CA ILE A 5 -3.21 14.82 -1.34
C ILE A 5 -3.70 15.41 -0.04
N LEU A 6 -4.15 14.56 0.88
CA LEU A 6 -4.46 14.94 2.25
C LEU A 6 -3.31 14.54 3.16
N VAL A 7 -2.80 15.50 3.96
CA VAL A 7 -1.72 15.26 4.93
C VAL A 7 -2.30 15.43 6.34
N ILE A 8 -2.15 14.42 7.18
CA ILE A 8 -2.66 14.38 8.57
C ILE A 8 -1.47 14.17 9.50
N ASP A 9 -1.12 15.19 10.28
CA ASP A 9 0.00 15.17 11.23
C ASP A 9 -0.26 16.25 12.29
N ASP A 10 0.03 16.02 13.57
CA ASP A 10 -0.19 17.01 14.63
C ASP A 10 0.94 18.05 14.74
N ASP A 11 2.07 17.83 14.04
CA ASP A 11 3.15 18.82 13.98
C ASP A 11 2.93 19.82 12.83
N PRO A 12 2.62 21.13 13.15
CA PRO A 12 2.43 22.14 12.12
C PRO A 12 3.66 22.40 11.23
N LYS A 13 4.86 22.08 11.73
CA LYS A 13 6.09 22.23 10.94
C LYS A 13 6.18 21.16 9.87
N ILE A 14 5.84 19.92 10.21
CA ILE A 14 5.77 18.81 9.24
C ILE A 14 4.69 19.12 8.20
N LEU A 15 3.47 19.48 8.63
CA LEU A 15 2.37 19.85 7.73
C LEU A 15 2.79 20.96 6.75
N ASN A 16 3.39 22.04 7.23
CA ASN A 16 3.81 23.15 6.37
C ASN A 16 4.92 22.74 5.40
N THR A 17 5.89 21.94 5.86
CA THR A 17 7.00 21.48 5.01
C THR A 17 6.51 20.56 3.91
N VAL A 18 5.72 19.55 4.28
CA VAL A 18 5.16 18.58 3.34
C VAL A 18 4.21 19.27 2.36
N ARG A 19 3.31 20.14 2.85
CA ARG A 19 2.37 20.89 1.99
C ARG A 19 3.10 21.73 0.95
N ARG A 20 4.11 22.50 1.36
CA ARG A 20 4.88 23.36 0.44
C ARG A 20 5.63 22.55 -0.61
N GLY A 21 6.24 21.47 -0.21
CA GLY A 21 6.99 20.62 -1.12
C GLY A 21 6.08 19.91 -2.11
N LEU A 22 4.98 19.30 -1.66
CA LEU A 22 4.00 18.64 -2.54
C LEU A 22 3.31 19.65 -3.49
N ALA A 23 3.00 20.86 -3.02
CA ALA A 23 2.46 21.92 -3.87
C ALA A 23 3.46 22.37 -4.94
N TYR A 24 4.76 22.42 -4.63
CA TYR A 24 5.83 22.71 -5.60
C TYR A 24 5.89 21.63 -6.70
N GLU A 25 5.64 20.38 -6.36
CA GLU A 25 5.53 19.26 -7.30
C GLU A 25 4.21 19.24 -8.11
N GLY A 26 3.33 20.23 -7.91
CA GLY A 26 2.09 20.41 -8.68
C GLY A 26 0.86 19.72 -8.09
N TYR A 27 0.92 19.18 -6.87
CA TYR A 27 -0.22 18.58 -6.19
C TYR A 27 -1.12 19.63 -5.51
N SER A 28 -2.42 19.36 -5.42
CA SER A 28 -3.33 20.08 -4.52
C SER A 28 -3.24 19.43 -3.14
N VAL A 29 -2.98 20.22 -2.08
CA VAL A 29 -2.71 19.66 -0.75
C VAL A 29 -3.65 20.23 0.29
N ASP A 30 -4.44 19.36 0.91
CA ASP A 30 -5.20 19.64 2.13
C ASP A 30 -4.40 19.14 3.35
N THR A 31 -4.52 19.84 4.48
CA THR A 31 -3.83 19.47 5.72
C THR A 31 -4.81 19.40 6.88
N ALA A 32 -4.59 18.47 7.80
CA ALA A 32 -5.34 18.31 9.04
C ALA A 32 -4.39 18.10 10.22
N GLU A 33 -4.66 18.75 11.35
CA GLU A 33 -3.88 18.64 12.59
C GLU A 33 -4.43 17.54 13.52
N SER A 34 -5.53 16.90 13.15
CA SER A 34 -6.15 15.81 13.91
C SER A 34 -6.77 14.76 13.02
N GLY A 35 -6.94 13.55 13.57
CA GLY A 35 -7.58 12.44 12.86
C GLY A 35 -9.06 12.71 12.51
N GLU A 36 -9.79 13.39 13.38
CA GLU A 36 -11.20 13.73 13.15
C GLU A 36 -11.35 14.70 11.98
N GLU A 37 -10.52 15.74 11.94
CA GLU A 37 -10.48 16.69 10.83
C GLU A 37 -10.06 16.00 9.54
N GLY A 38 -9.01 15.15 9.58
CA GLY A 38 -8.56 14.38 8.45
C GLY A 38 -9.65 13.50 7.84
N LEU A 39 -10.39 12.76 8.68
CA LEU A 39 -11.52 11.94 8.22
C LEU A 39 -12.67 12.77 7.64
N ARG A 40 -12.91 13.98 8.17
CA ARG A 40 -13.90 14.92 7.62
C ARG A 40 -13.46 15.38 6.22
N LEU A 41 -12.21 15.87 6.08
CA LEU A 41 -11.66 16.34 4.81
C LEU A 41 -11.60 15.22 3.76
N ALA A 42 -11.26 14.00 4.17
CA ALA A 42 -11.24 12.85 3.27
C ALA A 42 -12.61 12.57 2.64
N ARG A 43 -13.70 12.74 3.42
CA ARG A 43 -15.08 12.58 2.91
C ARG A 43 -15.52 13.74 2.03
N GLU A 44 -15.16 14.98 2.38
CA GLU A 44 -15.60 16.19 1.66
C GLU A 44 -14.86 16.38 0.34
N HIS A 45 -13.57 16.07 0.29
CA HIS A 45 -12.71 16.41 -0.83
C HIS A 45 -12.26 15.20 -1.65
N ALA A 46 -12.53 13.97 -1.22
CA ALA A 46 -12.14 12.71 -1.88
C ALA A 46 -10.69 12.73 -2.38
N PRO A 47 -9.67 12.72 -1.51
CA PRO A 47 -8.28 12.82 -1.91
C PRO A 47 -7.85 11.60 -2.75
N ASP A 48 -6.84 11.81 -3.62
CA ASP A 48 -6.22 10.75 -4.41
C ASP A 48 -5.19 9.95 -3.60
N LEU A 49 -4.68 10.53 -2.51
CA LEU A 49 -3.74 9.90 -1.59
C LEU A 49 -3.81 10.58 -0.22
N VAL A 50 -3.62 9.78 0.84
CA VAL A 50 -3.49 10.28 2.22
C VAL A 50 -2.08 9.99 2.74
N VAL A 51 -1.41 11.02 3.26
CA VAL A 51 -0.20 10.90 4.08
C VAL A 51 -0.63 11.03 5.53
N LEU A 52 -0.37 10.04 6.36
CA LEU A 52 -0.96 9.90 7.70
C LEU A 52 0.10 9.61 8.76
N ASP A 53 0.21 10.48 9.76
CA ASP A 53 1.00 10.16 10.95
C ASP A 53 0.33 9.04 11.76
N VAL A 54 1.15 8.10 12.23
CA VAL A 54 0.71 7.04 13.15
C VAL A 54 0.46 7.61 14.55
N MET A 55 1.31 8.53 14.99
CA MET A 55 1.36 9.04 16.37
C MET A 55 0.51 10.30 16.55
N LEU A 56 -0.78 10.23 16.25
CA LEU A 56 -1.68 11.36 16.44
C LEU A 56 -2.31 11.38 17.85
N PRO A 57 -2.48 12.55 18.47
CA PRO A 57 -3.18 12.65 19.74
C PRO A 57 -4.68 12.35 19.57
N GLY A 58 -5.24 11.61 20.52
CA GLY A 58 -6.66 11.27 20.57
C GLY A 58 -7.03 10.06 19.74
N MET A 59 -6.95 10.13 18.41
CA MET A 59 -7.24 8.99 17.53
C MET A 59 -5.97 8.47 16.90
N ASP A 60 -5.65 7.20 17.17
CA ASP A 60 -4.51 6.48 16.60
C ASP A 60 -4.59 6.46 15.05
N GLY A 61 -3.48 6.73 14.37
CA GLY A 61 -3.37 6.68 12.91
C GLY A 61 -3.80 5.34 12.31
N PHE A 62 -3.64 4.24 13.03
CA PHE A 62 -4.15 2.94 12.62
C PHE A 62 -5.69 2.89 12.56
N GLU A 63 -6.37 3.51 13.52
CA GLU A 63 -7.84 3.61 13.50
C GLU A 63 -8.32 4.51 12.36
N ILE A 64 -7.61 5.61 12.09
CA ILE A 64 -7.90 6.49 10.95
C ILE A 64 -7.77 5.71 9.64
N CYS A 65 -6.69 4.95 9.47
CA CYS A 65 -6.47 4.11 8.29
C CYS A 65 -7.60 3.10 8.09
N ARG A 66 -8.04 2.41 9.16
CA ARG A 66 -9.20 1.50 9.11
C ARG A 66 -10.47 2.19 8.61
N ARG A 67 -10.77 3.38 9.14
CA ARG A 67 -11.96 4.16 8.73
C ARG A 67 -11.87 4.64 7.29
N LEU A 68 -10.69 5.03 6.83
CA LEU A 68 -10.45 5.37 5.43
C LEU A 68 -10.71 4.17 4.52
N ARG A 69 -10.24 2.98 4.92
CA ARG A 69 -10.47 1.72 4.17
C ARG A 69 -11.94 1.32 4.14
N ALA A 70 -12.68 1.50 5.21
CA ALA A 70 -14.12 1.25 5.23
C ALA A 70 -14.91 2.20 4.31
N GLY A 71 -14.34 3.37 3.98
CA GLY A 71 -14.93 4.38 3.09
C GLY A 71 -14.47 4.31 1.64
N GLY A 72 -13.47 3.47 1.30
CA GLY A 72 -12.94 3.36 -0.07
C GLY A 72 -11.46 2.96 -0.13
N ASP A 73 -10.93 2.91 -1.35
CA ASP A 73 -9.58 2.44 -1.66
C ASP A 73 -8.55 3.56 -1.83
N VAL A 74 -8.70 4.69 -1.12
CA VAL A 74 -7.71 5.77 -1.21
C VAL A 74 -6.34 5.27 -0.73
N PRO A 75 -5.23 5.43 -1.50
CA PRO A 75 -3.90 5.05 -1.05
C PRO A 75 -3.50 5.77 0.23
N VAL A 76 -2.94 5.05 1.20
CA VAL A 76 -2.46 5.59 2.48
C VAL A 76 -0.98 5.32 2.65
N LEU A 77 -0.19 6.41 2.74
CA LEU A 77 1.21 6.39 3.15
C LEU A 77 1.29 6.74 4.64
N MET A 78 1.69 5.80 5.48
CA MET A 78 1.85 6.05 6.91
C MET A 78 3.23 6.63 7.23
N LEU A 79 3.27 7.67 8.07
CA LEU A 79 4.48 8.18 8.68
C LEU A 79 4.61 7.63 10.10
N THR A 80 5.76 7.10 10.48
CA THR A 80 5.96 6.49 11.80
C THR A 80 7.26 6.97 12.45
N ALA A 81 7.30 7.06 13.77
CA ALA A 81 8.55 7.25 14.49
C ALA A 81 9.39 5.97 14.47
N ARG A 82 10.71 6.15 14.57
CA ARG A 82 11.71 5.11 14.40
C ARG A 82 11.59 4.07 15.49
N ASP A 83 11.13 3.03 15.65
CA ASP A 83 11.54 1.95 16.57
C ASP A 83 10.62 0.72 16.71
N GLU A 84 9.51 0.60 16.00
CA GLU A 84 8.72 -0.62 16.16
C GLU A 84 8.47 -1.35 14.84
N VAL A 85 9.22 -2.43 14.62
CA VAL A 85 8.90 -3.47 13.62
C VAL A 85 7.45 -3.94 13.81
N SER A 86 6.96 -3.95 15.06
CA SER A 86 5.57 -4.23 15.42
C SER A 86 4.57 -3.24 14.82
N ASP A 87 4.86 -1.93 14.80
CA ASP A 87 3.97 -0.92 14.25
C ASP A 87 3.93 -0.96 12.72
N ARG A 88 5.04 -1.34 12.09
CA ARG A 88 5.07 -1.56 10.63
C ARG A 88 4.20 -2.75 10.24
N VAL A 89 4.32 -3.85 10.94
CA VAL A 89 3.50 -5.05 10.73
C VAL A 89 2.03 -4.71 10.97
N ARG A 90 1.72 -4.01 12.06
CA ARG A 90 0.37 -3.61 12.43
C ARG A 90 -0.26 -2.63 11.43
N GLY A 91 0.51 -1.66 10.89
CA GLY A 91 0.04 -0.72 9.87
C GLY A 91 -0.31 -1.42 8.55
N LEU A 92 0.48 -2.41 8.18
CA LEU A 92 0.23 -3.22 7.00
C LEU A 92 -0.98 -4.15 7.16
N ASP A 93 -1.19 -4.73 8.36
CA ASP A 93 -2.39 -5.54 8.70
C ASP A 93 -3.69 -4.76 8.53
N ILE A 94 -3.66 -3.45 8.76
CA ILE A 94 -4.82 -2.56 8.70
C ILE A 94 -5.08 -2.04 7.28
N GLY A 95 -4.17 -2.31 6.34
CA GLY A 95 -4.37 -1.98 4.93
C GLY A 95 -3.68 -0.69 4.47
N ALA A 96 -2.68 -0.18 5.18
CA ALA A 96 -1.81 0.87 4.64
C ALA A 96 -1.10 0.38 3.38
N ASP A 97 -0.93 1.25 2.39
CA ASP A 97 -0.28 0.87 1.11
C ASP A 97 1.24 0.99 1.20
N ASP A 98 1.73 1.86 2.06
CA ASP A 98 3.15 2.05 2.29
C ASP A 98 3.38 2.74 3.64
N TYR A 99 4.62 2.72 4.12
CA TYR A 99 5.03 3.46 5.32
C TYR A 99 6.41 4.10 5.14
N MET A 100 6.66 5.14 5.90
CA MET A 100 7.93 5.85 5.92
C MET A 100 8.30 6.24 7.35
N VAL A 101 9.58 6.11 7.69
CA VAL A 101 10.07 6.39 9.04
C VAL A 101 10.50 7.85 9.17
N LYS A 102 10.07 8.53 10.23
CA LYS A 102 10.54 9.86 10.63
C LYS A 102 11.89 9.74 11.37
N PRO A 103 12.89 10.61 11.11
CA PRO A 103 12.91 11.67 10.09
C PRO A 103 13.17 11.11 8.68
N PHE A 104 12.57 11.72 7.67
CA PHE A 104 12.65 11.28 6.29
C PHE A 104 13.23 12.36 5.35
N ALA A 105 13.82 11.93 4.24
CA ALA A 105 14.18 12.81 3.15
C ALA A 105 12.94 13.18 2.33
N PHE A 106 12.81 14.44 1.94
CA PHE A 106 11.66 14.90 1.18
C PHE A 106 11.57 14.24 -0.20
N GLU A 107 12.70 13.97 -0.83
CA GLU A 107 12.82 13.27 -2.10
C GLU A 107 12.23 11.83 -2.01
N GLU A 108 12.43 11.15 -0.88
CA GLU A 108 11.84 9.84 -0.62
C GLU A 108 10.31 9.93 -0.51
N LEU A 109 9.79 10.93 0.22
CA LEU A 109 8.35 11.18 0.30
C LEU A 109 7.73 11.35 -1.10
N ILE A 110 8.34 12.19 -1.94
CA ILE A 110 7.88 12.43 -3.30
C ILE A 110 7.90 11.16 -4.15
N ALA A 111 8.97 10.38 -4.08
CA ALA A 111 9.07 9.12 -4.81
C ALA A 111 7.93 8.15 -4.43
N ARG A 112 7.64 8.01 -3.12
CA ARG A 112 6.56 7.17 -2.61
C ARG A 112 5.18 7.68 -3.01
N VAL A 113 4.94 8.97 -2.91
CA VAL A 113 3.70 9.63 -3.34
C VAL A 113 3.45 9.37 -4.84
N ARG A 114 4.45 9.60 -5.70
CA ARG A 114 4.34 9.33 -7.14
C ARG A 114 4.03 7.86 -7.43
N ALA A 115 4.70 6.94 -6.73
CA ALA A 115 4.49 5.51 -6.89
C ALA A 115 3.05 5.10 -6.54
N LEU A 116 2.52 5.62 -5.43
CA LEU A 116 1.15 5.35 -4.98
C LEU A 116 0.09 5.93 -5.91
N LEU A 117 0.32 7.12 -6.45
CA LEU A 117 -0.63 7.80 -7.34
C LEU A 117 -0.66 7.19 -8.75
N ARG A 118 0.50 6.74 -9.30
CA ARG A 118 0.58 6.10 -10.63
C ARG A 118 -0.28 4.84 -10.75
N ARG A 119 -0.53 4.15 -9.67
CA ARG A 119 -1.28 2.89 -9.62
C ARG A 119 -2.77 3.01 -9.89
N ARG A 120 -3.30 4.22 -9.94
CA ARG A 120 -4.69 4.46 -10.34
C ARG A 120 -4.91 4.52 -11.86
N GLU A 121 -3.86 4.37 -12.67
CA GLU A 121 -4.03 4.26 -14.11
C GLU A 121 -4.68 2.91 -14.46
N PRO A 122 -5.75 2.90 -15.30
CA PRO A 122 -6.44 1.67 -15.67
C PRO A 122 -5.45 0.70 -16.35
N ASN A 123 -5.21 -0.43 -15.71
CA ASN A 123 -4.40 -1.48 -16.31
C ASN A 123 -5.25 -2.21 -17.36
N THR A 124 -5.07 -1.90 -18.64
CA THR A 124 -5.81 -2.45 -19.79
C THR A 124 -5.48 -3.92 -20.10
N GLY A 125 -4.90 -4.66 -19.18
CA GLY A 125 -4.65 -6.09 -19.30
C GLY A 125 -5.93 -6.92 -19.11
N GLY A 126 -6.07 -8.01 -19.86
CA GLY A 126 -7.18 -8.96 -19.69
C GLY A 126 -7.10 -9.70 -18.34
N VAL A 127 -8.17 -10.44 -18.02
CA VAL A 127 -8.26 -11.23 -16.78
C VAL A 127 -7.10 -12.22 -16.67
N LEU A 128 -6.36 -12.14 -15.57
CA LEU A 128 -5.23 -13.02 -15.27
C LEU A 128 -5.73 -14.30 -14.57
N ARG A 129 -5.18 -15.45 -14.97
CA ARG A 129 -5.60 -16.75 -14.42
C ARG A 129 -4.41 -17.66 -14.19
N TYR A 130 -4.43 -18.36 -13.06
CA TYR A 130 -3.48 -19.43 -12.76
C TYR A 130 -4.11 -20.42 -11.76
N ALA A 131 -4.12 -21.72 -12.09
CA ALA A 131 -4.86 -22.72 -11.35
C ALA A 131 -6.33 -22.26 -11.15
N ASP A 132 -6.80 -22.20 -9.91
CA ASP A 132 -8.13 -21.70 -9.53
C ASP A 132 -8.16 -20.21 -9.17
N LEU A 133 -7.05 -19.49 -9.34
CA LEU A 133 -7.00 -18.04 -9.15
C LEU A 133 -7.44 -17.28 -10.40
N THR A 134 -8.28 -16.29 -10.19
CA THR A 134 -8.70 -15.32 -11.22
C THR A 134 -8.54 -13.90 -10.66
N LEU A 135 -7.93 -13.00 -11.42
CA LEU A 135 -7.78 -11.59 -11.10
C LEU A 135 -8.13 -10.76 -12.32
N ASP A 136 -9.12 -9.89 -12.18
CA ASP A 136 -9.50 -8.91 -13.18
C ASP A 136 -8.84 -7.55 -12.85
N PRO A 137 -7.88 -7.09 -13.66
CA PRO A 137 -7.23 -5.79 -13.41
C PRO A 137 -8.16 -4.58 -13.60
N THR A 138 -9.28 -4.76 -14.31
CA THR A 138 -10.21 -3.65 -14.64
C THR A 138 -11.22 -3.45 -13.52
N SER A 139 -11.89 -4.52 -13.08
CA SER A 139 -12.84 -4.47 -11.95
C SER A 139 -12.15 -4.57 -10.59
N ARG A 140 -10.85 -4.95 -10.57
CA ARG A 140 -10.06 -5.27 -9.37
C ARG A 140 -10.61 -6.44 -8.54
N GLU A 141 -11.46 -7.25 -9.14
CA GLU A 141 -12.00 -8.44 -8.51
C GLU A 141 -10.99 -9.60 -8.52
N VAL A 142 -10.93 -10.31 -7.41
CA VAL A 142 -10.07 -11.49 -7.25
C VAL A 142 -10.90 -12.64 -6.72
N PHE A 143 -10.73 -13.80 -7.33
CA PHE A 143 -11.42 -15.03 -6.91
C PHE A 143 -10.44 -16.19 -6.78
N ARG A 144 -10.70 -17.05 -5.82
CA ARG A 144 -10.13 -18.39 -5.73
C ARG A 144 -11.24 -19.43 -5.90
N GLY A 145 -11.30 -20.08 -7.07
CA GLY A 145 -12.50 -20.81 -7.52
C GLY A 145 -13.69 -19.84 -7.60
N GLU A 146 -14.71 -20.09 -6.79
CA GLU A 146 -15.90 -19.22 -6.69
C GLU A 146 -15.82 -18.23 -5.50
N ARG A 147 -14.80 -18.34 -4.67
CA ARG A 147 -14.66 -17.52 -3.46
C ARG A 147 -14.03 -16.15 -3.80
N PRO A 148 -14.73 -15.05 -3.54
CA PRO A 148 -14.14 -13.73 -3.67
C PRO A 148 -13.06 -13.50 -2.60
N ILE A 149 -11.99 -12.79 -2.97
CA ILE A 149 -10.90 -12.44 -2.08
C ILE A 149 -10.75 -10.93 -2.05
N GLU A 150 -10.93 -10.34 -0.88
CA GLU A 150 -10.67 -8.93 -0.66
C GLU A 150 -9.18 -8.68 -0.44
N LEU A 151 -8.58 -7.93 -1.35
CA LEU A 151 -7.18 -7.55 -1.29
C LEU A 151 -7.05 -6.03 -1.13
N THR A 152 -6.05 -5.62 -0.34
CA THR A 152 -5.59 -4.22 -0.36
C THR A 152 -4.91 -3.92 -1.70
N ASN A 153 -4.68 -2.64 -2.00
CA ASN A 153 -4.02 -2.24 -3.24
C ASN A 153 -2.66 -2.93 -3.44
N ARG A 154 -1.86 -3.03 -2.37
CA ARG A 154 -0.53 -3.69 -2.44
C ARG A 154 -0.61 -5.19 -2.65
N GLU A 155 -1.50 -5.85 -1.95
CA GLU A 155 -1.71 -7.29 -2.13
C GLU A 155 -2.18 -7.60 -3.55
N PHE A 156 -3.06 -6.75 -4.09
CA PHE A 156 -3.55 -6.87 -5.45
C PHE A 156 -2.42 -6.74 -6.49
N GLU A 157 -1.55 -5.74 -6.34
CA GLU A 157 -0.42 -5.53 -7.23
C GLU A 157 0.60 -6.67 -7.13
N LEU A 158 0.89 -7.11 -5.91
CA LEU A 158 1.80 -8.23 -5.68
C LEU A 158 1.26 -9.52 -6.31
N LEU A 159 -0.04 -9.81 -6.13
CA LEU A 159 -0.68 -10.97 -6.77
C LEU A 159 -0.71 -10.83 -8.29
N SER A 160 -1.03 -9.64 -8.81
CA SER A 160 -1.02 -9.34 -10.24
C SER A 160 0.36 -9.57 -10.85
N LEU A 161 1.43 -9.16 -10.15
CA LEU A 161 2.80 -9.40 -10.59
C LEU A 161 3.09 -10.91 -10.69
N PHE A 162 2.70 -11.70 -9.71
CA PHE A 162 2.87 -13.16 -9.75
C PHE A 162 2.06 -13.81 -10.87
N LEU A 163 0.81 -13.40 -11.06
CA LEU A 163 -0.06 -13.93 -12.11
C LEU A 163 0.43 -13.59 -13.53
N ARG A 164 1.18 -12.52 -13.70
CA ARG A 164 1.84 -12.18 -14.98
C ARG A 164 3.10 -12.99 -15.23
N HIS A 165 3.68 -13.61 -14.19
CA HIS A 165 4.92 -14.39 -14.25
C HIS A 165 4.75 -15.76 -13.59
N PRO A 166 3.76 -16.59 -14.01
CA PRO A 166 3.51 -17.88 -13.39
C PRO A 166 4.71 -18.81 -13.62
N ARG A 167 5.05 -19.62 -12.62
CA ARG A 167 6.17 -20.57 -12.61
C ARG A 167 7.56 -19.93 -12.71
N GLN A 168 7.67 -18.62 -12.78
CA GLN A 168 8.92 -17.89 -12.76
C GLN A 168 9.30 -17.52 -11.31
N VAL A 169 10.54 -17.81 -10.92
CA VAL A 169 11.07 -17.29 -9.65
C VAL A 169 11.36 -15.80 -9.81
N LEU A 170 10.68 -14.99 -9.01
CA LEU A 170 10.88 -13.54 -8.96
C LEU A 170 11.83 -13.22 -7.81
N PRO A 171 13.01 -12.61 -8.08
CA PRO A 171 13.93 -12.15 -7.05
C PRO A 171 13.29 -11.10 -6.14
N ARG A 172 13.66 -11.08 -4.85
CA ARG A 172 13.15 -10.11 -3.87
C ARG A 172 13.29 -8.66 -4.34
N ALA A 173 14.48 -8.29 -4.84
CA ALA A 173 14.74 -6.96 -5.36
C ALA A 173 13.80 -6.60 -6.52
N THR A 174 13.59 -7.52 -7.47
CA THR A 174 12.67 -7.30 -8.60
C THR A 174 11.22 -7.12 -8.14
N ILE A 175 10.77 -7.89 -7.13
CA ILE A 175 9.41 -7.72 -6.58
C ILE A 175 9.27 -6.36 -5.91
N LEU A 176 10.25 -5.99 -5.07
CA LEU A 176 10.27 -4.70 -4.38
C LEU A 176 10.29 -3.54 -5.36
N GLU A 177 11.15 -3.58 -6.38
CA GLU A 177 11.22 -2.57 -7.43
C GLU A 177 9.89 -2.44 -8.19
N ARG A 178 9.28 -3.55 -8.60
CA ARG A 178 8.06 -3.52 -9.43
C ARG A 178 6.79 -3.21 -8.66
N VAL A 179 6.71 -3.59 -7.39
CA VAL A 179 5.52 -3.37 -6.56
C VAL A 179 5.64 -2.12 -5.72
N TRP A 180 6.84 -1.77 -5.23
CA TRP A 180 7.06 -0.58 -4.40
C TRP A 180 7.83 0.54 -5.10
N ASP A 181 8.46 0.26 -6.27
CA ASP A 181 9.07 1.25 -7.17
C ASP A 181 10.32 1.99 -6.65
N TYR A 182 10.97 1.45 -5.64
CA TYR A 182 12.22 2.00 -5.10
C TYR A 182 13.04 0.91 -4.41
N ASP A 183 14.34 1.18 -4.29
CA ASP A 183 15.29 0.29 -3.63
C ASP A 183 15.14 0.42 -2.11
N PHE A 184 14.65 -0.64 -1.48
CA PHE A 184 14.60 -0.76 -0.02
C PHE A 184 15.99 -1.09 0.51
N GLY A 185 17.01 -0.29 0.39
CA GLY A 185 18.32 -0.40 1.05
C GLY A 185 18.58 -1.64 1.94
N GLY A 186 18.33 -2.83 1.43
CA GLY A 186 18.79 -4.12 1.95
C GLY A 186 18.02 -4.78 3.11
N ASP A 187 17.22 -4.08 3.92
CA ASP A 187 16.74 -4.64 5.21
C ASP A 187 15.22 -4.70 5.42
N SER A 188 14.43 -4.67 4.36
CA SER A 188 12.98 -4.65 4.49
C SER A 188 12.36 -6.05 4.52
N ASN A 189 11.79 -6.45 5.64
CA ASN A 189 10.91 -7.61 5.78
C ASN A 189 9.48 -7.37 5.26
N VAL A 190 9.21 -6.18 4.67
CA VAL A 190 7.91 -5.78 4.11
C VAL A 190 7.37 -6.82 3.14
N LEU A 191 8.18 -7.27 2.19
CA LEU A 191 7.78 -8.28 1.23
C LEU A 191 7.33 -9.58 1.91
N ASP A 192 8.05 -10.02 2.95
CA ASP A 192 7.70 -11.25 3.67
C ASP A 192 6.34 -11.12 4.37
N VAL A 193 6.04 -9.96 4.90
CA VAL A 193 4.76 -9.63 5.54
C VAL A 193 3.63 -9.71 4.51
N TYR A 194 3.75 -9.03 3.37
CA TYR A 194 2.72 -9.07 2.32
C TYR A 194 2.55 -10.46 1.70
N ILE A 195 3.63 -11.23 1.55
CA ILE A 195 3.55 -12.64 1.16
C ILE A 195 2.77 -13.44 2.20
N GLY A 196 2.98 -13.16 3.48
CA GLY A 196 2.21 -13.77 4.57
C GLY A 196 0.72 -13.46 4.45
N TYR A 197 0.35 -12.20 4.25
CA TYR A 197 -1.05 -11.79 4.10
C TYR A 197 -1.72 -12.42 2.87
N LEU A 198 -1.05 -12.39 1.72
CA LEU A 198 -1.57 -13.06 0.53
C LEU A 198 -1.81 -14.55 0.77
N ARG A 199 -0.84 -15.25 1.38
CA ARG A 199 -1.00 -16.67 1.70
C ARG A 199 -2.21 -16.89 2.60
N ASN A 200 -2.35 -16.13 3.69
CA ASN A 200 -3.48 -16.24 4.60
C ASN A 200 -4.81 -16.06 3.90
N LYS A 201 -4.92 -15.08 2.99
CA LYS A 201 -6.15 -14.81 2.24
C LYS A 201 -6.41 -15.86 1.15
N LEU A 202 -5.36 -16.30 0.45
CA LEU A 202 -5.46 -17.30 -0.60
C LEU A 202 -5.74 -18.71 -0.05
N GLU A 203 -5.28 -19.03 1.16
CA GLU A 203 -5.36 -20.35 1.79
C GLU A 203 -6.45 -20.42 2.89
N ALA A 204 -7.33 -19.40 2.99
CA ALA A 204 -8.25 -19.22 4.13
C ALA A 204 -9.22 -20.40 4.38
N ASN A 205 -9.58 -21.15 3.34
CA ASN A 205 -10.45 -22.32 3.44
C ASN A 205 -9.67 -23.66 3.29
N GLY A 206 -8.36 -23.64 3.51
CA GLY A 206 -7.52 -24.83 3.35
C GLY A 206 -7.11 -25.12 1.91
N GLU A 207 -7.23 -24.14 1.02
CA GLU A 207 -6.78 -24.29 -0.37
C GLU A 207 -5.26 -24.51 -0.45
N PRO A 208 -4.77 -25.24 -1.48
CA PRO A 208 -3.35 -25.51 -1.66
C PRO A 208 -2.55 -24.22 -1.81
N ARG A 209 -1.33 -24.24 -1.27
CA ARG A 209 -0.40 -23.11 -1.42
C ARG A 209 -0.01 -22.91 -2.88
N LEU A 210 -0.10 -21.67 -3.36
CA LEU A 210 0.34 -21.30 -4.70
C LEU A 210 1.57 -20.38 -4.69
N ILE A 211 1.76 -19.56 -3.65
CA ILE A 211 2.94 -18.70 -3.56
C ILE A 211 3.99 -19.39 -2.69
N HIS A 212 5.08 -19.82 -3.31
CA HIS A 212 6.16 -20.57 -2.65
C HIS A 212 7.42 -19.71 -2.48
N THR A 213 8.14 -19.97 -1.39
CA THR A 213 9.46 -19.38 -1.16
C THR A 213 10.53 -20.26 -1.79
N VAL A 214 11.39 -19.66 -2.60
CA VAL A 214 12.60 -20.29 -3.12
C VAL A 214 13.79 -19.72 -2.34
N ARG A 215 14.31 -20.49 -1.38
CA ARG A 215 15.37 -20.04 -0.46
C ARG A 215 16.56 -19.44 -1.22
N GLY A 216 16.98 -18.26 -0.82
CA GLY A 216 18.10 -17.52 -1.43
C GLY A 216 17.81 -16.90 -2.80
N ALA A 217 16.63 -17.14 -3.41
CA ALA A 217 16.29 -16.64 -4.73
C ALA A 217 15.08 -15.69 -4.75
N GLY A 218 14.02 -15.96 -3.99
CA GLY A 218 12.83 -15.13 -3.99
C GLY A 218 11.53 -15.94 -3.84
N TYR A 219 10.51 -15.58 -4.62
CA TYR A 219 9.18 -16.20 -4.56
C TYR A 219 8.71 -16.62 -5.95
N VAL A 220 7.82 -17.61 -5.98
CA VAL A 220 7.24 -18.13 -7.22
C VAL A 220 5.77 -18.50 -7.02
N LEU A 221 4.92 -18.19 -8.02
CA LEU A 221 3.56 -18.69 -8.12
C LEU A 221 3.57 -20.01 -8.89
N ARG A 222 3.22 -21.10 -8.21
CA ARG A 222 3.11 -22.44 -8.79
C ARG A 222 2.20 -23.34 -7.95
N GLU A 223 1.72 -24.44 -8.53
CA GLU A 223 1.15 -25.60 -7.84
C GLU A 223 2.25 -26.44 -7.20
#